data_a2a4579ce02c4673128a5485f6fddfe2
#
_entry.id   a2a4579ce02c4673128a5485f6fddfe2
#
_cell.length_a   1.000
_cell.length_b   1.000
_cell.length_c   1.000
_cell.angle_alpha   90.00
_cell.angle_beta   90.00
_cell.angle_gamma   90.00
#
_symmetry.space_group_name_H-M   'P 1'
#
loop_
_entity.id
_entity.type
_entity.pdbx_description
1 polymer ?
#
loop_
_entity_poly.entity_id
_entity_poly.type
_entity_poly.pdbx_seq_one_letter_code
_entity_poly.pdbx_strand_id
1 'polypeptide(L)'
;MTATAMQPHARTGSAVGNALWVVAAFVAMFSVMIINGRPLFYFDTIGYISQGHNGLRQLGFAAESPIQDENALSWVQQEAEVIGGDATAPRPDLPKIDAKNTVDGSRSAPYALLTGLLARLGLLEGLNLLNAVAVMLAVWLPMRIAQRNLGLHVSLAQMVCLPIIVASVGSLPFFVAYLMPDTFAPVLLLCIASLTIFGRGMLWWELLLTVGIASFAVVSHLSHLAIAAVMVPVSVLVSLIITRRRWWLPPALVLVVLGIGFAEQSLLRTAAKEVSGSEVVIKPYITARLIQDGPGLRYLETHCPNDAIPTCKLYAALQISDDPYRLTATHIVFETSQQLGSFRLLTPDDQRGVAEAQIGFFFDVLADAPFDTTFAFVKNTLIQSRLVSVDMTLPSDAVVAQNAAGSGLMTGPFTHGRLTEDLGWFGPVNTMQDMLYLVSLIVAAVLLFWPNRVPGRIKGFVVMLLLGILANALVCGGISQPASRYGARVIWLLPLGATILVLFFRRARQFANGAGGQI
;
A
#
# COMPACT_ATOMS: atom_id res chain seq x y z
N MET A 1 -1.16 50.19 41.96
CA MET A 1 -0.24 49.96 40.82
C MET A 1 -0.30 48.49 40.48
N THR A 2 -1.14 48.11 39.54
CA THR A 2 -1.32 46.73 39.06
C THR A 2 -0.32 46.50 37.93
N ALA A 3 0.69 45.68 38.19
CA ALA A 3 1.64 45.25 37.18
C ALA A 3 0.95 44.30 36.22
N THR A 4 0.68 44.78 34.99
CA THR A 4 0.22 43.98 33.88
C THR A 4 1.35 43.03 33.49
N ALA A 5 1.24 41.75 33.83
CA ALA A 5 2.17 40.74 33.37
C ALA A 5 2.09 40.67 31.82
N MET A 6 3.15 41.09 31.16
CA MET A 6 3.37 40.89 29.74
C MET A 6 3.36 39.39 29.46
N GLN A 7 2.27 38.90 28.87
CA GLN A 7 2.27 37.56 28.27
C GLN A 7 3.34 37.50 27.19
N PRO A 8 4.23 36.50 27.21
CA PRO A 8 5.22 36.34 26.14
C PRO A 8 4.47 36.05 24.84
N HIS A 9 4.58 36.99 23.89
CA HIS A 9 4.03 36.81 22.55
C HIS A 9 4.56 35.50 21.96
N ALA A 10 3.66 34.55 21.75
CA ALA A 10 3.93 33.33 21.02
C ALA A 10 4.58 33.71 19.68
N ARG A 11 5.81 33.31 19.43
CA ARG A 11 6.44 33.39 18.10
C ARG A 11 5.70 32.41 17.17
N THR A 12 4.56 32.79 16.66
CA THR A 12 3.99 32.20 15.44
C THR A 12 4.99 32.49 14.34
N GLY A 13 5.53 31.45 13.70
CA GLY A 13 6.46 31.65 12.59
C GLY A 13 5.88 32.65 11.58
N SER A 14 6.71 33.48 10.98
CA SER A 14 6.25 34.43 9.97
C SER A 14 5.51 33.68 8.85
N ALA A 15 4.52 34.30 8.22
CA ALA A 15 3.79 33.66 7.09
C ALA A 15 4.75 33.18 6.01
N VAL A 16 5.80 33.95 5.72
CA VAL A 16 6.87 33.58 4.79
C VAL A 16 7.63 32.32 5.26
N GLY A 17 7.99 32.24 6.56
CA GLY A 17 8.67 31.06 7.10
C GLY A 17 7.82 29.80 7.03
N ASN A 18 6.51 29.92 7.27
CA ASN A 18 5.58 28.80 7.15
C ASN A 18 5.43 28.35 5.68
N ALA A 19 5.34 29.29 4.74
CA ALA A 19 5.28 28.98 3.31
C ALA A 19 6.55 28.27 2.82
N LEU A 20 7.73 28.74 3.27
CA LEU A 20 9.01 28.09 2.92
C LEU A 20 9.06 26.63 3.41
N TRP A 21 8.56 26.32 4.61
CA TRP A 21 8.50 24.95 5.10
C TRP A 21 7.61 24.07 4.21
N VAL A 22 6.44 24.59 3.81
CA VAL A 22 5.52 23.84 2.94
C VAL A 22 6.15 23.60 1.57
N VAL A 23 6.74 24.63 0.95
CA VAL A 23 7.43 24.49 -0.34
C VAL A 23 8.57 23.48 -0.24
N ALA A 24 9.40 23.56 0.81
CA ALA A 24 10.50 22.61 1.01
C ALA A 24 10.00 21.16 1.14
N ALA A 25 8.88 20.93 1.84
CA ALA A 25 8.30 19.60 1.96
C ALA A 25 7.77 19.06 0.62
N PHE A 26 7.10 19.92 -0.18
CA PHE A 26 6.65 19.52 -1.51
C PHE A 26 7.84 19.24 -2.44
N VAL A 27 8.86 20.11 -2.48
CA VAL A 27 10.08 19.87 -3.27
C VAL A 27 10.75 18.56 -2.85
N ALA A 28 10.84 18.27 -1.55
CA ALA A 28 11.40 17.01 -1.06
C ALA A 28 10.57 15.80 -1.49
N MET A 29 9.24 15.86 -1.39
CA MET A 29 8.35 14.77 -1.83
C MET A 29 8.40 14.55 -3.35
N PHE A 30 8.55 15.60 -4.15
CA PHE A 30 8.65 15.52 -5.60
C PHE A 30 10.07 15.31 -6.12
N SER A 31 11.08 15.19 -5.25
CA SER A 31 12.51 15.15 -5.64
C SER A 31 12.80 14.05 -6.67
N VAL A 32 12.26 12.84 -6.48
CA VAL A 32 12.43 11.73 -7.42
C VAL A 32 11.79 12.06 -8.78
N MET A 33 10.58 12.57 -8.81
CA MET A 33 9.92 12.97 -10.06
C MET A 33 10.66 14.11 -10.77
N ILE A 34 11.17 15.09 -10.02
CA ILE A 34 11.96 16.21 -10.56
C ILE A 34 13.27 15.70 -11.17
N ILE A 35 14.00 14.83 -10.47
CA ILE A 35 15.28 14.27 -10.94
C ILE A 35 15.04 13.33 -12.13
N ASN A 36 14.02 12.47 -12.04
CA ASN A 36 13.66 11.55 -13.12
C ASN A 36 13.13 12.26 -14.37
N GLY A 37 12.57 13.47 -14.19
CA GLY A 37 11.91 14.24 -15.24
C GLY A 37 10.50 13.74 -15.59
N ARG A 38 10.05 12.65 -15.00
CA ARG A 38 8.76 11.98 -15.25
C ARG A 38 8.30 11.22 -14.01
N PRO A 39 6.99 10.88 -13.89
CA PRO A 39 6.51 9.92 -12.90
C PRO A 39 7.21 8.56 -13.05
N LEU A 40 7.22 7.79 -11.95
CA LEU A 40 7.61 6.39 -11.97
C LEU A 40 6.40 5.54 -12.37
N PHE A 41 6.63 4.64 -13.30
CA PHE A 41 5.62 3.81 -13.91
C PHE A 41 5.81 2.33 -13.54
N TYR A 42 4.72 1.58 -13.48
CA TYR A 42 4.74 0.14 -13.27
C TYR A 42 3.76 -0.54 -14.24
N PHE A 43 3.99 -1.79 -14.60
CA PHE A 43 3.11 -2.48 -15.55
C PHE A 43 1.64 -2.52 -15.09
N ASP A 44 1.36 -2.62 -13.79
CA ASP A 44 0.00 -2.54 -13.26
C ASP A 44 -0.69 -1.19 -13.52
N THR A 45 0.08 -0.11 -13.75
CA THR A 45 -0.47 1.22 -14.06
C THR A 45 -1.36 1.18 -15.32
N ILE A 46 -0.91 0.45 -16.36
CA ILE A 46 -1.71 0.23 -17.56
C ILE A 46 -3.02 -0.47 -17.24
N GLY A 47 -2.97 -1.48 -16.37
CA GLY A 47 -4.16 -2.20 -15.92
C GLY A 47 -5.17 -1.28 -15.20
N TYR A 48 -4.71 -0.32 -14.39
CA TYR A 48 -5.59 0.70 -13.78
C TYR A 48 -6.17 1.66 -14.81
N ILE A 49 -5.37 2.11 -15.79
CA ILE A 49 -5.84 2.98 -16.88
C ILE A 49 -6.91 2.27 -17.70
N SER A 50 -6.66 1.04 -18.14
CA SER A 50 -7.56 0.25 -18.95
C SER A 50 -8.87 -0.07 -18.20
N GLN A 51 -8.77 -0.55 -16.97
CA GLN A 51 -9.95 -0.83 -16.13
C GLN A 51 -10.77 0.44 -15.89
N GLY A 52 -10.12 1.56 -15.61
CA GLY A 52 -10.78 2.85 -15.38
C GLY A 52 -11.44 3.39 -16.66
N HIS A 53 -10.76 3.30 -17.81
CA HIS A 53 -11.32 3.68 -19.11
C HIS A 53 -12.58 2.86 -19.42
N ASN A 54 -12.51 1.54 -19.27
CA ASN A 54 -13.63 0.63 -19.51
C ASN A 54 -14.79 0.91 -18.55
N GLY A 55 -14.52 1.12 -17.27
CA GLY A 55 -15.54 1.49 -16.29
C GLY A 55 -16.24 2.81 -16.62
N LEU A 56 -15.49 3.85 -17.02
CA LEU A 56 -16.05 5.13 -17.43
C LEU A 56 -16.91 4.99 -18.70
N ARG A 57 -16.49 4.16 -19.67
CA ARG A 57 -17.28 3.87 -20.87
C ARG A 57 -18.61 3.20 -20.52
N GLN A 58 -18.61 2.25 -19.59
CA GLN A 58 -19.84 1.60 -19.11
C GLN A 58 -20.78 2.56 -18.39
N LEU A 59 -20.22 3.58 -17.71
CA LEU A 59 -21.00 4.65 -17.08
C LEU A 59 -21.54 5.70 -18.09
N GLY A 60 -21.35 5.50 -19.40
CA GLY A 60 -21.83 6.37 -20.46
C GLY A 60 -20.87 7.50 -20.87
N PHE A 61 -19.66 7.55 -20.28
CA PHE A 61 -18.63 8.52 -20.68
C PHE A 61 -17.83 7.98 -21.87
N ALA A 62 -18.40 8.09 -23.07
CA ALA A 62 -17.71 7.69 -24.30
C ALA A 62 -16.48 8.57 -24.55
N ALA A 63 -15.34 7.95 -24.86
CA ALA A 63 -14.10 8.59 -25.29
C ALA A 63 -13.24 7.56 -26.00
N GLU A 64 -12.26 8.02 -26.79
CA GLU A 64 -11.21 7.16 -27.32
C GLU A 64 -10.37 6.57 -26.18
N SER A 65 -9.85 5.34 -26.40
CA SER A 65 -8.97 4.73 -25.41
C SER A 65 -7.69 5.56 -25.26
N PRO A 66 -7.26 5.87 -24.03
CA PRO A 66 -5.97 6.51 -23.82
C PRO A 66 -4.80 5.55 -24.13
N ILE A 67 -5.09 4.27 -24.39
CA ILE A 67 -4.15 3.23 -24.81
C ILE A 67 -4.47 2.94 -26.29
N GLN A 68 -3.52 3.20 -27.18
CA GLN A 68 -3.73 3.08 -28.63
C GLN A 68 -3.77 1.62 -29.10
N ASP A 69 -3.05 0.73 -28.43
CA ASP A 69 -3.03 -0.70 -28.75
C ASP A 69 -3.47 -1.53 -27.54
N GLU A 70 -4.71 -2.00 -27.58
CA GLU A 70 -5.24 -2.89 -26.53
C GLU A 70 -4.52 -4.26 -26.53
N ASN A 71 -3.90 -4.66 -27.65
CA ASN A 71 -3.11 -5.89 -27.74
C ASN A 71 -1.72 -5.74 -27.10
N ALA A 72 -1.21 -4.52 -26.96
CA ALA A 72 0.01 -4.26 -26.18
C ALA A 72 -0.17 -4.58 -24.66
N LEU A 73 -1.40 -4.79 -24.21
CA LEU A 73 -1.71 -5.33 -22.89
C LEU A 73 -1.51 -6.85 -22.82
N SER A 74 -1.34 -7.53 -23.94
CA SER A 74 -1.07 -8.97 -24.02
C SER A 74 0.44 -9.27 -23.87
N TRP A 75 1.09 -8.65 -22.86
CA TRP A 75 2.46 -9.02 -22.44
C TRP A 75 2.60 -10.51 -22.11
N VAL A 76 1.51 -11.18 -21.93
CA VAL A 76 1.31 -12.61 -21.84
C VAL A 76 1.89 -13.40 -23.03
N GLN A 77 1.80 -12.89 -24.26
CA GLN A 77 2.37 -13.55 -25.43
C GLN A 77 3.89 -13.41 -25.50
N GLN A 78 4.44 -12.32 -24.97
CA GLN A 78 5.88 -12.06 -24.98
C GLN A 78 6.63 -12.85 -23.90
N GLU A 79 6.02 -13.10 -22.73
CA GLU A 79 6.63 -13.98 -21.71
C GLU A 79 6.71 -15.44 -22.21
N ALA A 80 5.74 -15.91 -22.99
CA ALA A 80 5.80 -17.23 -23.61
C ALA A 80 6.95 -17.37 -24.62
N GLU A 81 7.29 -16.31 -25.34
CA GLU A 81 8.45 -16.27 -26.25
C GLU A 81 9.80 -16.24 -25.49
N VAL A 82 9.85 -15.53 -24.36
CA VAL A 82 11.08 -15.44 -23.52
C VAL A 82 11.41 -16.76 -22.82
N ILE A 83 10.41 -17.58 -22.50
CA ILE A 83 10.61 -18.90 -21.87
C ILE A 83 10.95 -19.99 -22.92
N GLY A 84 11.00 -19.64 -24.21
CA GLY A 84 11.42 -20.56 -25.29
C GLY A 84 10.43 -21.68 -25.60
N GLY A 85 9.17 -21.51 -25.19
CA GLY A 85 8.09 -22.43 -25.47
C GLY A 85 7.34 -22.04 -26.75
N ASP A 86 7.07 -23.00 -27.61
CA ASP A 86 6.19 -22.79 -28.75
C ASP A 86 4.77 -22.49 -28.27
N ALA A 87 4.45 -21.19 -28.16
CA ALA A 87 3.14 -20.69 -27.72
C ALA A 87 1.99 -21.09 -28.65
N THR A 88 2.31 -21.66 -29.81
CA THR A 88 1.34 -22.04 -30.85
C THR A 88 0.96 -23.53 -30.83
N ALA A 89 1.61 -24.36 -30.03
CA ALA A 89 1.29 -25.79 -29.95
C ALA A 89 -0.09 -25.98 -29.28
N PRO A 90 -1.14 -26.40 -29.99
CA PRO A 90 -2.45 -26.60 -29.41
C PRO A 90 -2.40 -27.76 -28.42
N ARG A 91 -2.77 -27.54 -27.18
CA ARG A 91 -3.08 -28.60 -26.24
C ARG A 91 -4.55 -29.00 -26.41
N PRO A 92 -4.82 -30.27 -26.74
CA PRO A 92 -6.15 -30.69 -27.15
C PRO A 92 -7.23 -30.60 -26.06
N ASP A 93 -6.83 -30.58 -24.78
CA ASP A 93 -7.76 -30.87 -23.67
C ASP A 93 -7.99 -29.71 -22.68
N LEU A 94 -7.43 -28.53 -22.93
CA LEU A 94 -7.71 -27.37 -22.09
C LEU A 94 -8.80 -26.50 -22.72
N PRO A 95 -9.89 -26.19 -21.99
CA PRO A 95 -10.93 -25.32 -22.50
C PRO A 95 -10.35 -23.95 -22.84
N LYS A 96 -10.71 -23.40 -24.02
CA LYS A 96 -10.41 -22.02 -24.36
C LYS A 96 -11.05 -21.13 -23.29
N ILE A 97 -10.22 -20.45 -22.52
CA ILE A 97 -10.71 -19.52 -21.50
C ILE A 97 -11.25 -18.31 -22.23
N ASP A 98 -12.54 -18.11 -22.17
CA ASP A 98 -13.15 -16.84 -22.54
C ASP A 98 -12.92 -15.85 -21.38
N ALA A 99 -11.76 -15.17 -21.39
CA ALA A 99 -11.39 -14.18 -20.39
C ALA A 99 -12.36 -12.98 -20.31
N LYS A 100 -13.34 -12.91 -21.20
CA LYS A 100 -14.30 -11.81 -21.29
C LYS A 100 -15.34 -11.81 -20.16
N ASN A 101 -15.48 -12.90 -19.41
CA ASN A 101 -16.54 -13.05 -18.41
C ASN A 101 -16.07 -12.81 -16.97
N THR A 102 -14.81 -12.45 -16.73
CA THR A 102 -14.30 -12.17 -15.39
C THR A 102 -13.63 -10.80 -15.31
N VAL A 103 -13.86 -10.09 -14.19
CA VAL A 103 -13.19 -8.83 -13.85
C VAL A 103 -12.24 -9.11 -12.67
N ASP A 104 -11.01 -8.61 -12.77
CA ASP A 104 -10.02 -8.74 -11.70
C ASP A 104 -10.44 -7.91 -10.46
N GLY A 105 -10.89 -8.58 -9.42
CA GLY A 105 -11.29 -7.97 -8.14
C GLY A 105 -10.12 -7.52 -7.26
N SER A 106 -8.87 -7.77 -7.67
CA SER A 106 -7.70 -7.32 -6.89
C SER A 106 -7.38 -5.84 -7.11
N ARG A 107 -7.84 -5.24 -8.21
CA ARG A 107 -7.68 -3.81 -8.51
C ARG A 107 -8.90 -3.02 -8.05
N SER A 108 -8.63 -1.92 -7.36
CA SER A 108 -9.64 -0.98 -6.86
C SER A 108 -10.39 -0.29 -7.99
N ALA A 109 -11.72 -0.33 -7.96
CA ALA A 109 -12.53 0.41 -8.92
C ALA A 109 -12.42 1.95 -8.75
N PRO A 110 -12.49 2.53 -7.54
CA PRO A 110 -12.36 3.97 -7.36
C PRO A 110 -11.00 4.52 -7.84
N TYR A 111 -9.90 3.83 -7.54
CA TYR A 111 -8.58 4.25 -8.00
C TYR A 111 -8.43 4.08 -9.52
N ALA A 112 -8.94 2.99 -10.10
CA ALA A 112 -8.93 2.77 -11.53
C ALA A 112 -9.76 3.84 -12.28
N LEU A 113 -10.98 4.15 -11.82
CA LEU A 113 -11.81 5.19 -12.42
C LEU A 113 -11.12 6.57 -12.42
N LEU A 114 -10.48 6.92 -11.30
CA LEU A 114 -9.70 8.16 -11.19
C LEU A 114 -8.51 8.15 -12.16
N THR A 115 -7.77 7.04 -12.21
CA THR A 115 -6.60 6.88 -13.10
C THR A 115 -7.03 6.95 -14.57
N GLY A 116 -8.10 6.25 -14.95
CA GLY A 116 -8.65 6.30 -16.30
C GLY A 116 -9.16 7.68 -16.69
N LEU A 117 -9.80 8.42 -15.76
CA LEU A 117 -10.24 9.79 -16.00
C LEU A 117 -9.05 10.72 -16.24
N LEU A 118 -8.03 10.68 -15.37
CA LEU A 118 -6.84 11.52 -15.51
C LEU A 118 -6.06 11.17 -16.79
N ALA A 119 -5.97 9.88 -17.15
CA ALA A 119 -5.35 9.45 -18.40
C ALA A 119 -6.07 10.04 -19.63
N ARG A 120 -7.42 10.00 -19.66
CA ARG A 120 -8.23 10.59 -20.73
C ARG A 120 -8.05 12.10 -20.86
N LEU A 121 -7.77 12.78 -19.75
CA LEU A 121 -7.55 14.23 -19.72
C LEU A 121 -6.09 14.61 -20.01
N GLY A 122 -5.18 13.65 -20.18
CA GLY A 122 -3.75 13.91 -20.31
C GLY A 122 -3.12 14.49 -19.02
N LEU A 123 -3.71 14.22 -17.86
CA LEU A 123 -3.33 14.78 -16.55
C LEU A 123 -2.91 13.68 -15.56
N LEU A 124 -2.26 12.64 -16.06
CA LEU A 124 -1.93 11.46 -15.22
C LEU A 124 -1.00 11.81 -14.05
N GLU A 125 -0.15 12.84 -14.19
CA GLU A 125 0.66 13.42 -13.12
C GLU A 125 -0.18 13.99 -11.95
N GLY A 126 -1.47 14.21 -12.15
CA GLY A 126 -2.42 14.56 -11.09
C GLY A 126 -2.47 13.52 -9.97
N LEU A 127 -2.15 12.23 -10.26
CA LEU A 127 -2.02 11.20 -9.24
C LEU A 127 -0.85 11.48 -8.28
N ASN A 128 0.28 11.99 -8.81
CA ASN A 128 1.44 12.34 -7.98
C ASN A 128 1.12 13.51 -7.05
N LEU A 129 0.38 14.51 -7.54
CA LEU A 129 -0.12 15.61 -6.70
C LEU A 129 -1.08 15.10 -5.62
N LEU A 130 -2.00 14.20 -5.98
CA LEU A 130 -2.91 13.55 -5.03
C LEU A 130 -2.14 12.78 -3.94
N ASN A 131 -1.10 12.02 -4.33
CA ASN A 131 -0.22 11.31 -3.40
C ASN A 131 0.43 12.28 -2.41
N ALA A 132 1.04 13.36 -2.88
CA ALA A 132 1.71 14.35 -2.04
C ALA A 132 0.74 15.07 -1.08
N VAL A 133 -0.43 15.46 -1.58
CA VAL A 133 -1.48 16.12 -0.78
C VAL A 133 -2.04 15.17 0.27
N ALA A 134 -2.28 13.90 -0.07
CA ALA A 134 -2.75 12.89 0.87
C ALA A 134 -1.75 12.67 2.02
N VAL A 135 -0.45 12.56 1.71
CA VAL A 135 0.62 12.46 2.72
C VAL A 135 0.65 13.72 3.60
N MET A 136 0.62 14.90 2.99
CA MET A 136 0.64 16.17 3.72
C MET A 136 -0.54 16.27 4.70
N LEU A 137 -1.76 15.95 4.25
CA LEU A 137 -2.96 16.00 5.09
C LEU A 137 -2.93 14.94 6.18
N ALA A 138 -2.49 13.71 5.87
CA ALA A 138 -2.41 12.62 6.84
C ALA A 138 -1.40 12.89 7.98
N VAL A 139 -0.35 13.68 7.72
CA VAL A 139 0.61 14.13 8.74
C VAL A 139 0.12 15.41 9.44
N TRP A 140 -0.50 16.33 8.68
CA TRP A 140 -0.99 17.61 9.22
C TRP A 140 -2.08 17.43 10.28
N LEU A 141 -3.04 16.54 10.05
CA LEU A 141 -4.16 16.30 10.97
C LEU A 141 -3.69 15.92 12.39
N PRO A 142 -2.91 14.85 12.60
CA PRO A 142 -2.46 14.48 13.95
C PRO A 142 -1.57 15.55 14.58
N MET A 143 -0.73 16.26 13.80
CA MET A 143 0.14 17.32 14.33
C MET A 143 -0.67 18.54 14.77
N ARG A 144 -1.70 18.94 14.02
CA ARG A 144 -2.64 20.00 14.40
C ARG A 144 -3.37 19.65 15.68
N ILE A 145 -3.87 18.43 15.80
CA ILE A 145 -4.62 17.99 16.98
C ILE A 145 -3.67 17.89 18.19
N ALA A 146 -2.46 17.37 18.00
CA ALA A 146 -1.45 17.32 19.06
C ALA A 146 -1.05 18.73 19.52
N GLN A 147 -0.84 19.68 18.60
CA GLN A 147 -0.55 21.08 18.91
C GLN A 147 -1.65 21.69 19.79
N ARG A 148 -2.93 21.53 19.39
CA ARG A 148 -4.07 22.06 20.14
C ARG A 148 -4.21 21.41 21.51
N ASN A 149 -4.14 20.08 21.58
CA ASN A 149 -4.39 19.33 22.83
C ASN A 149 -3.25 19.45 23.87
N LEU A 150 -2.04 19.76 23.41
CA LEU A 150 -0.85 19.89 24.27
C LEU A 150 -0.47 21.36 24.51
N GLY A 151 -1.25 22.32 23.98
CA GLY A 151 -1.00 23.77 24.14
C GLY A 151 0.35 24.22 23.58
N LEU A 152 0.81 23.64 22.46
CA LEU A 152 2.14 23.92 21.92
C LEU A 152 2.15 25.22 21.12
N HIS A 153 2.98 26.17 21.50
CA HIS A 153 3.23 27.44 20.78
C HIS A 153 4.33 27.29 19.73
N VAL A 154 4.08 26.52 18.68
CA VAL A 154 5.05 26.20 17.64
C VAL A 154 4.43 26.35 16.27
N SER A 155 5.28 26.66 15.27
CA SER A 155 4.85 26.62 13.89
C SER A 155 4.35 25.21 13.52
N LEU A 156 3.05 25.12 13.19
CA LEU A 156 2.45 23.88 12.72
C LEU A 156 3.13 23.43 11.42
N ALA A 157 3.50 24.37 10.54
CA ALA A 157 4.23 24.08 9.32
C ALA A 157 5.54 23.33 9.61
N GLN A 158 6.31 23.77 10.59
CA GLN A 158 7.55 23.08 10.99
C GLN A 158 7.26 21.68 11.57
N MET A 159 6.21 21.54 12.39
CA MET A 159 5.83 20.24 12.98
C MET A 159 5.41 19.20 11.93
N VAL A 160 4.87 19.65 10.82
CA VAL A 160 4.40 18.81 9.71
C VAL A 160 5.52 18.57 8.70
N CYS A 161 6.14 19.64 8.24
CA CYS A 161 7.05 19.59 7.10
C CYS A 161 8.41 18.98 7.44
N LEU A 162 8.95 19.19 8.66
CA LEU A 162 10.25 18.61 9.01
C LEU A 162 10.23 17.08 9.03
N PRO A 163 9.23 16.39 9.65
CA PRO A 163 9.12 14.93 9.55
C PRO A 163 8.97 14.44 8.11
N ILE A 164 8.23 15.15 7.26
CA ILE A 164 8.06 14.81 5.83
C ILE A 164 9.39 14.95 5.09
N ILE A 165 10.13 16.04 5.29
CA ILE A 165 11.44 16.25 4.66
C ILE A 165 12.43 15.15 5.05
N VAL A 166 12.47 14.76 6.33
CA VAL A 166 13.33 13.66 6.80
C VAL A 166 12.88 12.32 6.18
N ALA A 167 11.58 12.06 6.13
CA ALA A 167 11.03 10.86 5.47
C ALA A 167 11.33 10.83 3.96
N SER A 168 11.48 12.02 3.34
CA SER A 168 11.81 12.15 1.92
C SER A 168 13.29 11.85 1.60
N VAL A 169 14.15 11.73 2.58
CA VAL A 169 15.50 11.14 2.40
C VAL A 169 15.40 9.61 2.22
N GLY A 170 14.32 9.01 2.69
CA GLY A 170 13.99 7.59 2.50
C GLY A 170 13.17 7.32 1.23
N SER A 171 12.26 6.36 1.33
CA SER A 171 11.49 5.87 0.18
C SER A 171 10.29 6.76 -0.21
N LEU A 172 9.87 7.73 0.61
CA LEU A 172 8.66 8.53 0.37
C LEU A 172 8.60 9.16 -1.03
N PRO A 173 9.66 9.82 -1.58
CA PRO A 173 9.60 10.47 -2.88
C PRO A 173 9.37 9.50 -4.04
N PHE A 174 9.86 8.26 -3.90
CA PHE A 174 9.64 7.20 -4.90
C PHE A 174 8.16 6.86 -5.00
N PHE A 175 7.46 6.73 -3.87
CA PHE A 175 6.04 6.43 -3.86
C PHE A 175 5.15 7.63 -4.22
N VAL A 176 5.57 8.85 -3.91
CA VAL A 176 4.89 10.05 -4.41
C VAL A 176 4.99 10.14 -5.94
N ALA A 177 6.16 9.82 -6.51
CA ALA A 177 6.38 9.79 -7.96
C ALA A 177 5.70 8.60 -8.67
N TYR A 178 5.28 7.58 -7.94
CA TYR A 178 4.80 6.29 -8.46
C TYR A 178 3.31 6.36 -8.83
N LEU A 179 2.97 5.99 -10.07
CA LEU A 179 1.60 5.99 -10.58
C LEU A 179 0.83 4.73 -10.13
N MET A 180 0.87 4.45 -8.83
CA MET A 180 0.27 3.29 -8.18
C MET A 180 -0.39 3.70 -6.86
N PRO A 181 -1.36 2.93 -6.35
CA PRO A 181 -2.04 3.24 -5.09
C PRO A 181 -1.19 3.01 -3.83
N ASP A 182 0.06 2.59 -3.96
CA ASP A 182 0.94 2.19 -2.85
C ASP A 182 1.14 3.28 -1.79
N THR A 183 1.11 4.56 -2.17
CA THR A 183 1.17 5.71 -1.24
C THR A 183 0.01 5.71 -0.24
N PHE A 184 -1.12 5.13 -0.59
CA PHE A 184 -2.29 5.11 0.29
C PHE A 184 -2.19 4.06 1.41
N ALA A 185 -1.28 3.07 1.35
CA ALA A 185 -1.04 2.16 2.48
C ALA A 185 -0.52 2.91 3.72
N PRO A 186 0.59 3.68 3.66
CA PRO A 186 1.06 4.46 4.80
C PRO A 186 0.11 5.62 5.18
N VAL A 187 -0.62 6.22 4.22
CA VAL A 187 -1.66 7.21 4.50
C VAL A 187 -2.78 6.59 5.34
N LEU A 188 -3.23 5.38 5.02
CA LEU A 188 -4.20 4.63 5.82
C LEU A 188 -3.69 4.39 7.23
N LEU A 189 -2.43 3.96 7.40
CA LEU A 189 -1.81 3.72 8.69
C LEU A 189 -1.74 5.01 9.54
N LEU A 190 -1.39 6.15 8.93
CA LEU A 190 -1.40 7.47 9.58
C LEU A 190 -2.81 7.85 10.05
N CYS A 191 -3.82 7.62 9.21
CA CYS A 191 -5.21 7.90 9.56
C CYS A 191 -5.71 6.98 10.68
N ILE A 192 -5.44 5.67 10.62
CA ILE A 192 -5.82 4.71 11.68
C ILE A 192 -5.11 5.07 13.00
N ALA A 193 -3.82 5.40 12.97
CA ALA A 193 -3.10 5.87 14.15
C ALA A 193 -3.72 7.16 14.73
N SER A 194 -4.10 8.09 13.85
CA SER A 194 -4.76 9.35 14.24
C SER A 194 -6.13 9.10 14.88
N LEU A 195 -6.97 8.26 14.28
CA LEU A 195 -8.28 7.88 14.82
C LEU A 195 -8.13 7.17 16.16
N THR A 196 -7.15 6.27 16.29
CA THR A 196 -6.93 5.50 17.51
C THR A 196 -6.48 6.38 18.68
N ILE A 197 -5.54 7.30 18.45
CA ILE A 197 -4.90 8.08 19.51
C ILE A 197 -5.63 9.40 19.78
N PHE A 198 -6.09 10.06 18.72
CA PHE A 198 -6.63 11.42 18.80
C PHE A 198 -8.12 11.51 18.50
N GLY A 199 -8.79 10.46 18.01
CA GLY A 199 -10.17 10.48 17.52
C GLY A 199 -11.16 11.10 18.50
N ARG A 200 -10.98 10.92 19.82
CA ARG A 200 -11.80 11.54 20.87
C ARG A 200 -11.60 13.04 21.03
N GLY A 201 -10.47 13.58 20.58
CA GLY A 201 -10.15 15.00 20.65
C GLY A 201 -10.28 15.71 19.32
N MET A 202 -10.74 15.04 18.28
CA MET A 202 -10.99 15.60 16.96
C MET A 202 -12.24 16.49 16.96
N LEU A 203 -12.19 17.58 16.21
CA LEU A 203 -13.39 18.32 15.81
C LEU A 203 -14.14 17.50 14.76
N TRP A 204 -15.44 17.73 14.61
CA TRP A 204 -16.26 16.95 13.67
C TRP A 204 -15.71 16.93 12.24
N TRP A 205 -15.21 18.05 11.74
CA TRP A 205 -14.63 18.15 10.40
C TRP A 205 -13.25 17.46 10.29
N GLU A 206 -12.42 17.48 11.38
CA GLU A 206 -11.16 16.73 11.44
C GLU A 206 -11.43 15.22 11.41
N LEU A 207 -12.48 14.79 12.10
CA LEU A 207 -12.93 13.40 12.09
C LEU A 207 -13.41 12.99 10.69
N LEU A 208 -14.29 13.78 10.07
CA LEU A 208 -14.80 13.53 8.72
C LEU A 208 -13.68 13.49 7.69
N LEU A 209 -12.74 14.44 7.76
CA LEU A 209 -11.59 14.47 6.84
C LEU A 209 -10.68 13.25 7.04
N THR A 210 -10.40 12.86 8.30
CA THR A 210 -9.57 11.68 8.59
C THR A 210 -10.23 10.40 8.11
N VAL A 211 -11.54 10.23 8.37
CA VAL A 211 -12.31 9.07 7.91
C VAL A 211 -12.40 9.09 6.38
N GLY A 212 -12.62 10.24 5.74
CA GLY A 212 -12.68 10.37 4.28
C GLY A 212 -11.36 9.96 3.60
N ILE A 213 -10.21 10.45 4.10
CA ILE A 213 -8.88 10.05 3.59
C ILE A 213 -8.64 8.55 3.82
N ALA A 214 -8.95 8.05 5.03
CA ALA A 214 -8.81 6.62 5.34
C ALA A 214 -9.71 5.75 4.45
N SER A 215 -10.93 6.19 4.16
CA SER A 215 -11.87 5.49 3.28
C SER A 215 -11.38 5.43 1.85
N PHE A 216 -10.86 6.53 1.29
CA PHE A 216 -10.22 6.50 -0.02
C PHE A 216 -8.98 5.59 -0.02
N ALA A 217 -8.16 5.65 1.03
CA ALA A 217 -6.97 4.84 1.16
C ALA A 217 -7.30 3.33 1.26
N VAL A 218 -8.33 2.95 2.03
CA VAL A 218 -8.71 1.53 2.17
C VAL A 218 -9.29 0.95 0.90
N VAL A 219 -10.07 1.73 0.14
CA VAL A 219 -10.65 1.27 -1.13
C VAL A 219 -9.67 1.35 -2.30
N SER A 220 -8.48 1.94 -2.14
CA SER A 220 -7.51 2.10 -3.24
C SER A 220 -6.79 0.80 -3.62
N HIS A 221 -6.72 -0.20 -2.72
CA HIS A 221 -6.07 -1.48 -3.00
C HIS A 221 -6.53 -2.56 -2.02
N LEU A 222 -6.71 -3.79 -2.50
CA LEU A 222 -7.19 -4.91 -1.69
C LEU A 222 -6.31 -5.19 -0.44
N SER A 223 -4.98 -5.06 -0.56
CA SER A 223 -4.07 -5.24 0.58
C SER A 223 -4.31 -4.21 1.69
N HIS A 224 -4.81 -3.02 1.37
CA HIS A 224 -5.11 -1.98 2.36
C HIS A 224 -6.31 -2.39 3.22
N LEU A 225 -7.30 -3.08 2.63
CA LEU A 225 -8.43 -3.64 3.36
C LEU A 225 -7.96 -4.70 4.38
N ALA A 226 -7.06 -5.60 3.96
CA ALA A 226 -6.48 -6.60 4.85
C ALA A 226 -5.63 -5.97 5.97
N ILE A 227 -4.83 -4.92 5.65
CA ILE A 227 -4.06 -4.16 6.65
C ILE A 227 -5.01 -3.49 7.66
N ALA A 228 -6.10 -2.85 7.19
CA ALA A 228 -7.08 -2.24 8.07
C ALA A 228 -7.72 -3.27 9.00
N ALA A 229 -8.04 -4.47 8.51
CA ALA A 229 -8.59 -5.56 9.32
C ALA A 229 -7.63 -5.99 10.45
N VAL A 230 -6.34 -6.15 10.15
CA VAL A 230 -5.30 -6.45 11.15
C VAL A 230 -5.14 -5.30 12.15
N MET A 231 -5.32 -4.06 11.72
CA MET A 231 -5.19 -2.89 12.59
C MET A 231 -6.39 -2.67 13.53
N VAL A 232 -7.54 -3.35 13.33
CA VAL A 232 -8.67 -3.28 14.28
C VAL A 232 -8.28 -3.82 15.66
N PRO A 233 -7.83 -5.08 15.84
CA PRO A 233 -7.41 -5.58 17.15
C PRO A 233 -6.24 -4.79 17.73
N VAL A 234 -5.31 -4.29 16.91
CA VAL A 234 -4.23 -3.39 17.36
C VAL A 234 -4.81 -2.09 17.94
N SER A 235 -5.81 -1.49 17.28
CA SER A 235 -6.51 -0.30 17.77
C SER A 235 -7.23 -0.57 19.09
N VAL A 236 -7.86 -1.74 19.26
CA VAL A 236 -8.47 -2.17 20.54
C VAL A 236 -7.44 -2.20 21.65
N LEU A 237 -6.33 -2.92 21.46
CA LEU A 237 -5.27 -3.07 22.47
C LEU A 237 -4.68 -1.72 22.88
N VAL A 238 -4.32 -0.90 21.91
CA VAL A 238 -3.72 0.42 22.17
C VAL A 238 -4.73 1.36 22.83
N SER A 239 -6.01 1.31 22.46
CA SER A 239 -7.08 2.10 23.08
C SER A 239 -7.33 1.70 24.53
N LEU A 240 -7.28 0.42 24.87
CA LEU A 240 -7.41 -0.08 26.24
C LEU A 240 -6.28 0.47 27.14
N ILE A 241 -5.05 0.55 26.61
CA ILE A 241 -3.88 1.02 27.37
C ILE A 241 -3.90 2.56 27.51
N ILE A 242 -4.15 3.30 26.42
CA ILE A 242 -3.96 4.75 26.37
C ILE A 242 -5.22 5.52 26.74
N THR A 243 -6.39 5.06 26.27
CA THR A 243 -7.64 5.83 26.38
C THR A 243 -8.45 5.46 27.62
N ARG A 244 -8.38 4.23 28.07
CA ARG A 244 -9.09 3.61 29.22
C ARG A 244 -10.61 3.86 29.25
N ARG A 245 -11.05 5.13 29.33
CA ARG A 245 -12.48 5.52 29.29
C ARG A 245 -12.96 5.62 27.83
N ARG A 246 -14.10 4.98 27.47
CA ARG A 246 -14.63 4.89 26.10
C ARG A 246 -13.60 4.33 25.09
N TRP A 247 -12.87 3.33 25.49
CA TRP A 247 -11.85 2.65 24.68
C TRP A 247 -12.40 2.07 23.37
N TRP A 248 -13.69 1.79 23.32
CA TRP A 248 -14.38 1.22 22.15
C TRP A 248 -14.52 2.19 20.98
N LEU A 249 -14.55 3.52 21.22
CA LEU A 249 -14.79 4.51 20.17
C LEU A 249 -13.71 4.53 19.07
N PRO A 250 -12.39 4.54 19.37
CA PRO A 250 -11.37 4.50 18.33
C PRO A 250 -11.44 3.26 17.43
N PRO A 251 -11.52 2.00 17.95
CA PRO A 251 -11.66 0.85 17.08
C PRO A 251 -13.00 0.83 16.32
N ALA A 252 -14.07 1.39 16.86
CA ALA A 252 -15.32 1.55 16.12
C ALA A 252 -15.15 2.46 14.89
N LEU A 253 -14.35 3.52 14.98
CA LEU A 253 -14.03 4.37 13.83
C LEU A 253 -13.19 3.62 12.79
N VAL A 254 -12.26 2.77 13.21
CA VAL A 254 -11.48 1.91 12.30
C VAL A 254 -12.40 0.86 11.64
N LEU A 255 -13.37 0.31 12.38
CA LEU A 255 -14.39 -0.59 11.82
C LEU A 255 -15.29 0.11 10.79
N VAL A 256 -15.61 1.40 10.96
CA VAL A 256 -16.32 2.17 9.94
C VAL A 256 -15.51 2.24 8.64
N VAL A 257 -14.20 2.56 8.73
CA VAL A 257 -13.31 2.59 7.56
C VAL A 257 -13.24 1.21 6.90
N LEU A 258 -13.09 0.14 7.68
CA LEU A 258 -13.09 -1.24 7.19
C LEU A 258 -14.42 -1.60 6.50
N GLY A 259 -15.55 -1.21 7.09
CA GLY A 259 -16.88 -1.43 6.54
C GLY A 259 -17.09 -0.74 5.19
N ILE A 260 -16.53 0.46 5.01
CA ILE A 260 -16.53 1.16 3.71
C ILE A 260 -15.75 0.37 2.66
N GLY A 261 -14.61 -0.22 3.02
CA GLY A 261 -13.86 -1.07 2.11
C GLY A 261 -14.62 -2.34 1.69
N PHE A 262 -15.31 -3.01 2.61
CA PHE A 262 -16.18 -4.14 2.27
C PHE A 262 -17.40 -3.73 1.43
N ALA A 263 -17.98 -2.57 1.72
CA ALA A 263 -19.08 -2.04 0.93
C ALA A 263 -18.67 -1.75 -0.52
N GLU A 264 -17.46 -1.19 -0.73
CA GLU A 264 -16.90 -0.97 -2.08
C GLU A 264 -16.74 -2.30 -2.83
N GLN A 265 -16.17 -3.33 -2.21
CA GLN A 265 -16.02 -4.64 -2.83
C GLN A 265 -17.38 -5.27 -3.19
N SER A 266 -18.39 -5.11 -2.35
CA SER A 266 -19.75 -5.57 -2.61
C SER A 266 -20.38 -4.81 -3.78
N LEU A 267 -20.23 -3.48 -3.80
CA LEU A 267 -20.73 -2.62 -4.88
C LEU A 267 -20.05 -2.95 -6.22
N LEU A 268 -18.74 -3.19 -6.23
CA LEU A 268 -18.01 -3.59 -7.43
C LEU A 268 -18.56 -4.91 -8.00
N ARG A 269 -18.79 -5.91 -7.16
CA ARG A 269 -19.35 -7.20 -7.58
C ARG A 269 -20.75 -7.02 -8.19
N THR A 270 -21.61 -6.26 -7.53
CA THR A 270 -22.96 -5.99 -8.03
C THR A 270 -22.92 -5.22 -9.34
N ALA A 271 -22.12 -4.16 -9.41
CA ALA A 271 -22.00 -3.34 -10.62
C ALA A 271 -21.44 -4.13 -11.82
N ALA A 272 -20.40 -4.95 -11.60
CA ALA A 272 -19.84 -5.79 -12.66
C ALA A 272 -20.88 -6.77 -13.21
N LYS A 273 -21.67 -7.40 -12.32
CA LYS A 273 -22.72 -8.34 -12.72
C LYS A 273 -23.85 -7.66 -13.49
N GLU A 274 -24.35 -6.53 -12.99
CA GLU A 274 -25.49 -5.81 -13.59
C GLU A 274 -25.12 -5.11 -14.92
N VAL A 275 -23.90 -4.54 -15.00
CA VAL A 275 -23.49 -3.70 -16.15
C VAL A 275 -22.83 -4.50 -17.25
N SER A 276 -21.99 -5.48 -16.91
CA SER A 276 -21.20 -6.24 -17.91
C SER A 276 -21.53 -7.74 -17.97
N GLY A 277 -22.42 -8.24 -17.09
CA GLY A 277 -22.64 -9.67 -16.92
C GLY A 277 -21.42 -10.45 -16.44
N SER A 278 -20.37 -9.73 -16.01
CA SER A 278 -19.09 -10.33 -15.62
C SER A 278 -19.05 -10.58 -14.13
N GLU A 279 -18.35 -11.63 -13.73
CA GLU A 279 -18.11 -11.91 -12.32
C GLU A 279 -16.76 -11.36 -11.86
N VAL A 280 -16.75 -10.78 -10.66
CA VAL A 280 -15.52 -10.29 -10.02
C VAL A 280 -14.83 -11.45 -9.32
N VAL A 281 -13.64 -11.80 -9.78
CA VAL A 281 -12.80 -12.86 -9.20
C VAL A 281 -11.60 -12.23 -8.51
N ILE A 282 -11.47 -12.50 -7.20
CA ILE A 282 -10.25 -12.17 -6.46
C ILE A 282 -9.30 -13.35 -6.60
N LYS A 283 -8.15 -13.12 -7.22
CA LYS A 283 -7.14 -14.17 -7.43
C LYS A 283 -6.77 -14.86 -6.11
N PRO A 284 -6.47 -16.18 -6.13
CA PRO A 284 -6.27 -16.98 -4.92
C PRO A 284 -4.86 -16.81 -4.34
N TYR A 285 -4.52 -15.59 -3.92
CA TYR A 285 -3.18 -15.26 -3.37
C TYR A 285 -2.81 -16.11 -2.16
N ILE A 286 -3.78 -16.34 -1.25
CA ILE A 286 -3.56 -17.16 -0.04
C ILE A 286 -3.26 -18.60 -0.42
N THR A 287 -4.04 -19.17 -1.33
CA THR A 287 -3.87 -20.55 -1.82
C THR A 287 -2.50 -20.70 -2.50
N ALA A 288 -2.16 -19.77 -3.40
CA ALA A 288 -0.88 -19.78 -4.11
C ALA A 288 0.29 -19.68 -3.13
N ARG A 289 0.17 -18.87 -2.07
CA ARG A 289 1.18 -18.75 -1.03
C ARG A 289 1.36 -20.05 -0.25
N LEU A 290 0.29 -20.69 0.17
CA LEU A 290 0.33 -21.96 0.90
C LEU A 290 0.96 -23.09 0.05
N ILE A 291 0.68 -23.10 -1.26
CA ILE A 291 1.29 -24.06 -2.19
C ILE A 291 2.80 -23.81 -2.28
N GLN A 292 3.22 -22.58 -2.53
CA GLN A 292 4.64 -22.21 -2.62
C GLN A 292 5.41 -22.49 -1.33
N ASP A 293 4.81 -22.29 -0.17
CA ASP A 293 5.44 -22.51 1.13
C ASP A 293 5.53 -24.01 1.51
N GLY A 294 4.81 -24.87 0.80
CA GLY A 294 4.82 -26.31 0.95
C GLY A 294 3.64 -26.94 1.69
N PRO A 295 3.12 -26.37 2.80
CA PRO A 295 1.99 -26.98 3.52
C PRO A 295 0.75 -27.19 2.64
N GLY A 296 0.40 -26.18 1.81
CA GLY A 296 -0.74 -26.29 0.89
C GLY A 296 -0.52 -27.34 -0.20
N LEU A 297 0.71 -27.47 -0.71
CA LEU A 297 1.03 -28.50 -1.70
C LEU A 297 0.85 -29.88 -1.11
N ARG A 298 1.44 -30.17 0.07
CA ARG A 298 1.31 -31.47 0.75
C ARG A 298 -0.15 -31.83 1.05
N TYR A 299 -0.94 -30.83 1.48
CA TYR A 299 -2.38 -31.04 1.69
C TYR A 299 -3.07 -31.50 0.39
N LEU A 300 -2.77 -30.84 -0.75
CA LEU A 300 -3.37 -31.21 -2.04
C LEU A 300 -2.88 -32.57 -2.55
N GLU A 301 -1.61 -32.93 -2.33
CA GLU A 301 -1.05 -34.23 -2.67
C GLU A 301 -1.78 -35.40 -1.97
N THR A 302 -2.24 -35.16 -0.73
CA THR A 302 -2.93 -36.19 0.08
C THR A 302 -4.44 -36.21 -0.11
N HIS A 303 -5.07 -35.10 -0.49
CA HIS A 303 -6.52 -34.97 -0.53
C HIS A 303 -7.12 -34.89 -1.95
N CYS A 304 -6.28 -34.70 -2.99
CA CYS A 304 -6.75 -34.67 -4.38
C CYS A 304 -6.50 -36.01 -5.09
N PRO A 305 -7.36 -36.44 -6.03
CA PRO A 305 -8.52 -35.71 -6.54
C PRO A 305 -9.72 -35.77 -5.61
N ASN A 306 -10.40 -34.64 -5.40
CA ASN A 306 -11.61 -34.55 -4.61
C ASN A 306 -12.47 -33.37 -5.09
N ASP A 307 -13.65 -33.64 -5.60
CA ASP A 307 -14.56 -32.62 -6.13
C ASP A 307 -15.15 -31.70 -5.04
N ALA A 308 -15.13 -32.12 -3.77
CA ALA A 308 -15.53 -31.26 -2.65
C ALA A 308 -14.51 -30.19 -2.31
N ILE A 309 -13.30 -30.29 -2.84
CA ILE A 309 -12.21 -29.33 -2.61
C ILE A 309 -11.94 -28.60 -3.94
N PRO A 310 -12.49 -27.38 -4.14
CA PRO A 310 -12.32 -26.64 -5.41
C PRO A 310 -10.86 -26.44 -5.80
N THR A 311 -9.95 -26.32 -4.81
CA THR A 311 -8.52 -26.15 -5.02
C THR A 311 -7.86 -27.36 -5.72
N CYS A 312 -8.48 -28.53 -5.72
CA CYS A 312 -7.99 -29.70 -6.48
C CYS A 312 -8.01 -29.45 -7.99
N LYS A 313 -8.90 -28.60 -8.50
CA LYS A 313 -8.89 -28.18 -9.93
C LYS A 313 -7.62 -27.39 -10.26
N LEU A 314 -7.21 -26.49 -9.37
CA LEU A 314 -5.94 -25.77 -9.51
C LEU A 314 -4.75 -26.73 -9.42
N TYR A 315 -4.77 -27.64 -8.46
CA TYR A 315 -3.71 -28.66 -8.32
C TYR A 315 -3.55 -29.51 -9.59
N ALA A 316 -4.64 -29.97 -10.18
CA ALA A 316 -4.62 -30.70 -11.45
C ALA A 316 -4.02 -29.86 -12.59
N ALA A 317 -4.35 -28.56 -12.68
CA ALA A 317 -3.77 -27.66 -13.67
C ALA A 317 -2.25 -27.49 -13.46
N LEU A 318 -1.77 -27.46 -12.22
CA LEU A 318 -0.34 -27.35 -11.91
C LEU A 318 0.45 -28.64 -12.19
N GLN A 319 -0.21 -29.80 -12.36
CA GLN A 319 0.45 -31.06 -12.72
C GLN A 319 0.75 -31.18 -14.22
N ILE A 320 0.39 -30.21 -15.04
CA ILE A 320 0.67 -30.20 -16.49
C ILE A 320 2.16 -30.13 -16.79
N SER A 321 2.94 -29.49 -15.90
CA SER A 321 4.39 -29.34 -16.04
C SER A 321 5.12 -29.84 -14.79
N ASP A 322 6.36 -30.29 -14.95
CA ASP A 322 7.27 -30.65 -13.86
C ASP A 322 8.21 -29.50 -13.47
N ASP A 323 8.12 -28.35 -14.15
CA ASP A 323 8.96 -27.19 -13.85
C ASP A 323 8.66 -26.68 -12.42
N PRO A 324 9.67 -26.63 -11.52
CA PRO A 324 9.48 -26.13 -10.17
C PRO A 324 8.95 -24.69 -10.09
N TYR A 325 9.18 -23.88 -11.11
CA TYR A 325 8.70 -22.50 -11.20
C TYR A 325 7.16 -22.43 -11.14
N ARG A 326 6.46 -23.46 -11.63
CA ARG A 326 4.99 -23.56 -11.59
C ARG A 326 4.41 -23.45 -10.18
N LEU A 327 5.18 -23.77 -9.15
CA LEU A 327 4.76 -23.73 -7.75
C LEU A 327 5.03 -22.37 -7.07
N THR A 328 5.59 -21.40 -7.78
CA THR A 328 5.74 -20.05 -7.24
C THR A 328 4.40 -19.32 -7.21
N ALA A 329 4.14 -18.53 -6.16
CA ALA A 329 2.85 -17.84 -6.02
C ALA A 329 2.57 -16.89 -7.18
N THR A 330 3.58 -16.21 -7.71
CA THR A 330 3.45 -15.34 -8.89
C THR A 330 2.98 -16.13 -10.09
N HIS A 331 3.61 -17.27 -10.36
CA HIS A 331 3.24 -18.13 -11.47
C HIS A 331 1.80 -18.65 -11.32
N ILE A 332 1.48 -19.24 -10.16
CA ILE A 332 0.13 -19.79 -9.91
C ILE A 332 -0.96 -18.75 -10.21
N VAL A 333 -0.73 -17.49 -9.84
CA VAL A 333 -1.74 -16.42 -9.94
C VAL A 333 -1.78 -15.76 -11.32
N PHE A 334 -0.63 -15.59 -11.98
CA PHE A 334 -0.50 -14.69 -13.14
C PHE A 334 -0.12 -15.39 -14.43
N GLU A 335 0.47 -16.58 -14.37
CA GLU A 335 0.90 -17.29 -15.57
C GLU A 335 -0.28 -17.59 -16.50
N THR A 336 -0.03 -17.50 -17.79
CA THR A 336 -1.01 -17.75 -18.84
C THR A 336 -0.52 -18.74 -19.89
N SER A 337 0.72 -19.23 -19.75
CA SER A 337 1.26 -20.27 -20.61
C SER A 337 0.46 -21.55 -20.42
N GLN A 338 -0.07 -22.09 -21.54
CA GLN A 338 -0.74 -23.37 -21.54
C GLN A 338 0.18 -24.54 -21.22
N GLN A 339 1.49 -24.35 -21.33
CA GLN A 339 2.52 -25.39 -21.11
C GLN A 339 2.81 -25.61 -19.63
N LEU A 340 2.71 -24.57 -18.81
CA LEU A 340 3.07 -24.63 -17.40
C LEU A 340 1.86 -24.89 -16.48
N GLY A 341 0.67 -24.54 -16.91
CA GLY A 341 -0.55 -24.64 -16.10
C GLY A 341 -0.59 -23.57 -15.00
N SER A 342 -1.75 -23.01 -14.75
CA SER A 342 -1.96 -21.99 -13.73
C SER A 342 -3.43 -21.81 -13.39
N PHE A 343 -3.73 -20.94 -12.42
CA PHE A 343 -5.08 -20.52 -12.08
C PHE A 343 -5.83 -19.91 -13.28
N ARG A 344 -5.15 -19.16 -14.14
CA ARG A 344 -5.78 -18.50 -15.29
C ARG A 344 -6.20 -19.46 -16.40
N LEU A 345 -5.73 -20.70 -16.37
CA LEU A 345 -6.12 -21.74 -17.32
C LEU A 345 -7.38 -22.51 -16.90
N LEU A 346 -7.89 -22.28 -15.71
CA LEU A 346 -9.14 -22.86 -15.24
C LEU A 346 -10.33 -22.21 -15.93
N THR A 347 -11.45 -22.95 -16.02
CA THR A 347 -12.73 -22.38 -16.45
C THR A 347 -13.15 -21.23 -15.51
N PRO A 348 -13.95 -20.25 -15.96
CA PRO A 348 -14.43 -19.17 -15.10
C PRO A 348 -15.12 -19.67 -13.82
N ASP A 349 -15.86 -20.80 -13.89
CA ASP A 349 -16.52 -21.41 -12.73
C ASP A 349 -15.51 -22.01 -11.76
N ASP A 350 -14.50 -22.72 -12.27
CA ASP A 350 -13.42 -23.28 -11.43
C ASP A 350 -12.56 -22.14 -10.81
N GLN A 351 -12.26 -21.08 -11.58
CA GLN A 351 -11.57 -19.91 -11.03
C GLN A 351 -12.32 -19.28 -9.86
N ARG A 352 -13.65 -19.15 -9.99
CA ARG A 352 -14.50 -18.64 -8.91
C ARG A 352 -14.49 -19.60 -7.71
N GLY A 353 -14.69 -20.88 -7.93
CA GLY A 353 -14.67 -21.88 -6.87
C GLY A 353 -13.37 -21.88 -6.07
N VAL A 354 -12.22 -21.86 -6.76
CA VAL A 354 -10.89 -21.78 -6.12
C VAL A 354 -10.71 -20.44 -5.37
N ALA A 355 -11.13 -19.32 -5.97
CA ALA A 355 -11.00 -18.00 -5.37
C ALA A 355 -11.85 -17.85 -4.10
N GLU A 356 -13.07 -18.36 -4.10
CA GLU A 356 -13.97 -18.31 -2.93
C GLU A 356 -13.53 -19.28 -1.82
N ALA A 357 -12.97 -20.43 -2.19
CA ALA A 357 -12.50 -21.42 -1.24
C ALA A 357 -11.22 -21.06 -0.48
N GLN A 358 -10.47 -20.00 -0.90
CA GLN A 358 -9.11 -19.75 -0.38
C GLN A 358 -9.02 -19.55 1.14
N ILE A 359 -10.05 -19.02 1.78
CA ILE A 359 -10.07 -18.83 3.24
C ILE A 359 -10.33 -20.18 3.94
N GLY A 360 -11.30 -20.97 3.42
CA GLY A 360 -11.55 -22.34 3.92
C GLY A 360 -10.29 -23.19 3.77
N PHE A 361 -9.70 -23.19 2.59
CA PHE A 361 -8.45 -23.89 2.30
C PHE A 361 -7.30 -23.51 3.26
N PHE A 362 -7.18 -22.21 3.61
CA PHE A 362 -6.21 -21.78 4.61
C PHE A 362 -6.44 -22.47 5.97
N PHE A 363 -7.67 -22.54 6.44
CA PHE A 363 -7.99 -23.17 7.72
C PHE A 363 -7.82 -24.69 7.67
N ASP A 364 -8.15 -25.34 6.55
CA ASP A 364 -7.95 -26.77 6.36
C ASP A 364 -6.45 -27.11 6.41
N VAL A 365 -5.61 -26.38 5.68
CA VAL A 365 -4.14 -26.53 5.71
C VAL A 365 -3.56 -26.23 7.09
N LEU A 366 -4.10 -25.19 7.77
CA LEU A 366 -3.66 -24.85 9.13
C LEU A 366 -4.03 -25.95 10.14
N ALA A 367 -5.18 -26.60 9.98
CA ALA A 367 -5.60 -27.70 10.85
C ALA A 367 -4.78 -28.96 10.60
N ASP A 368 -4.42 -29.24 9.34
CA ASP A 368 -3.61 -30.40 8.93
C ASP A 368 -2.15 -30.25 9.36
N ALA A 369 -1.54 -29.08 9.13
CA ALA A 369 -0.14 -28.80 9.41
C ALA A 369 0.06 -27.47 10.17
N PRO A 370 -0.37 -27.36 11.45
CA PRO A 370 -0.44 -26.09 12.17
C PRO A 370 0.94 -25.45 12.38
N PHE A 371 1.95 -26.23 12.71
CA PHE A 371 3.31 -25.72 12.97
C PHE A 371 3.99 -25.23 11.67
N ASP A 372 3.93 -26.03 10.61
CA ASP A 372 4.57 -25.71 9.33
C ASP A 372 3.92 -24.46 8.71
N THR A 373 2.58 -24.40 8.73
CA THR A 373 1.82 -23.26 8.20
C THR A 373 2.12 -21.99 8.98
N THR A 374 2.11 -22.06 10.31
CA THR A 374 2.43 -20.91 11.16
C THR A 374 3.88 -20.48 10.99
N PHE A 375 4.82 -21.43 10.93
CA PHE A 375 6.24 -21.13 10.72
C PHE A 375 6.48 -20.45 9.38
N ALA A 376 5.89 -20.96 8.29
CA ALA A 376 5.98 -20.34 6.96
C ALA A 376 5.46 -18.91 6.97
N PHE A 377 4.30 -18.68 7.59
CA PHE A 377 3.70 -17.36 7.71
C PHE A 377 4.57 -16.37 8.49
N VAL A 378 5.12 -16.78 9.64
CA VAL A 378 6.04 -15.96 10.44
C VAL A 378 7.34 -15.70 9.68
N LYS A 379 7.93 -16.73 9.05
CA LYS A 379 9.14 -16.60 8.22
C LYS A 379 8.95 -15.57 7.12
N ASN A 380 7.84 -15.65 6.37
CA ASN A 380 7.55 -14.72 5.28
C ASN A 380 7.33 -13.28 5.78
N THR A 381 6.69 -13.11 6.95
CA THR A 381 6.54 -11.81 7.61
C THR A 381 7.90 -11.22 7.97
N LEU A 382 8.81 -12.02 8.52
CA LEU A 382 10.18 -11.58 8.86
C LEU A 382 10.99 -11.25 7.61
N ILE A 383 10.87 -12.04 6.53
CA ILE A 383 11.49 -11.72 5.24
C ILE A 383 10.96 -10.38 4.73
N GLN A 384 9.63 -10.21 4.69
CA GLN A 384 8.99 -8.98 4.23
C GLN A 384 9.42 -7.74 5.04
N SER A 385 9.60 -7.88 6.36
CA SER A 385 10.01 -6.77 7.21
C SER A 385 11.42 -6.24 6.91
N ARG A 386 12.25 -7.00 6.20
CA ARG A 386 13.60 -6.64 5.77
C ARG A 386 13.69 -6.14 4.33
N LEU A 387 12.67 -6.42 3.52
CA LEU A 387 12.60 -6.00 2.12
C LEU A 387 12.07 -4.58 2.05
N VAL A 388 12.96 -3.59 2.13
CA VAL A 388 12.62 -2.15 2.21
C VAL A 388 13.24 -1.32 1.07
N SER A 389 13.91 -1.97 0.11
CA SER A 389 14.52 -1.32 -1.06
C SER A 389 13.45 -0.77 -2.03
N VAL A 390 13.78 0.32 -2.70
CA VAL A 390 12.93 0.96 -3.72
C VAL A 390 13.11 0.38 -5.13
N ASP A 391 13.90 -0.68 -5.30
CA ASP A 391 14.23 -1.32 -6.59
C ASP A 391 12.99 -1.61 -7.44
N MET A 392 11.93 -2.14 -6.85
CA MET A 392 10.69 -2.45 -7.57
C MET A 392 9.86 -1.21 -7.98
N THR A 393 10.25 0.00 -7.59
CA THR A 393 9.65 1.24 -8.13
C THR A 393 10.34 1.70 -9.41
N LEU A 394 11.48 1.09 -9.73
CA LEU A 394 12.26 1.37 -10.93
C LEU A 394 11.94 0.25 -11.95
N PRO A 395 11.37 0.56 -13.10
CA PRO A 395 11.06 -0.44 -14.11
C PRO A 395 12.35 -1.11 -14.62
N SER A 396 12.32 -2.43 -14.76
CA SER A 396 13.37 -3.16 -15.46
C SER A 396 13.37 -2.82 -16.96
N ASP A 397 14.48 -3.08 -17.67
CA ASP A 397 14.58 -2.84 -19.10
C ASP A 397 13.48 -3.57 -19.89
N ALA A 398 13.12 -4.80 -19.47
CA ALA A 398 12.01 -5.55 -20.07
C ALA A 398 10.67 -4.84 -19.88
N VAL A 399 10.36 -4.35 -18.66
CA VAL A 399 9.14 -3.59 -18.37
C VAL A 399 9.12 -2.28 -19.15
N VAL A 400 10.25 -1.63 -19.29
CA VAL A 400 10.37 -0.40 -20.08
C VAL A 400 10.17 -0.67 -21.56
N ALA A 401 10.76 -1.73 -22.11
CA ALA A 401 10.58 -2.12 -23.52
C ALA A 401 9.11 -2.46 -23.81
N GLN A 402 8.43 -3.20 -22.94
CA GLN A 402 7.00 -3.48 -23.05
C GLN A 402 6.16 -2.21 -23.01
N ASN A 403 6.48 -1.28 -22.10
CA ASN A 403 5.78 -0.01 -22.03
C ASN A 403 6.06 0.88 -23.25
N ALA A 404 7.28 0.81 -23.81
CA ALA A 404 7.62 1.50 -25.05
C ALA A 404 6.86 0.92 -26.25
N ALA A 405 6.71 -0.40 -26.34
CA ALA A 405 5.91 -1.07 -27.35
C ALA A 405 4.39 -0.79 -27.19
N GLY A 406 3.92 -0.68 -25.92
CA GLY A 406 2.57 -0.29 -25.57
C GLY A 406 2.37 1.23 -25.42
N SER A 407 3.30 2.05 -25.88
CA SER A 407 3.36 3.50 -25.68
C SER A 407 2.38 4.32 -26.48
N GLY A 408 1.28 3.75 -26.88
CA GLY A 408 0.15 4.49 -27.35
C GLY A 408 -0.65 5.17 -26.26
N LEU A 409 -0.06 5.55 -25.12
CA LEU A 409 -0.70 6.45 -24.18
C LEU A 409 -0.72 7.87 -24.77
N MET A 410 -1.91 8.49 -24.85
CA MET A 410 -2.08 9.86 -25.35
C MET A 410 -1.27 10.89 -24.55
N THR A 411 -0.82 10.54 -23.34
CA THR A 411 -0.01 11.34 -22.44
C THR A 411 1.49 11.28 -22.74
N GLY A 412 1.89 10.67 -23.86
CA GLY A 412 3.27 10.44 -24.24
C GLY A 412 3.87 9.15 -23.67
N PRO A 413 5.04 8.75 -24.16
CA PRO A 413 5.63 7.48 -23.79
C PRO A 413 6.01 7.49 -22.30
N PHE A 414 5.53 6.52 -21.54
CA PHE A 414 6.11 6.15 -20.24
C PHE A 414 7.44 5.42 -20.50
N THR A 415 8.38 6.16 -21.04
CA THR A 415 9.72 5.68 -21.32
C THR A 415 10.64 6.04 -20.15
N HIS A 416 11.85 5.52 -20.21
CA HIS A 416 12.92 5.84 -19.28
C HIS A 416 12.91 7.30 -18.84
N GLY A 417 12.95 7.53 -17.52
CA GLY A 417 13.41 8.78 -16.97
C GLY A 417 14.91 8.68 -16.64
N ARG A 418 15.52 9.77 -16.28
CA ARG A 418 16.96 9.85 -15.97
C ARG A 418 17.44 8.86 -14.91
N LEU A 419 16.58 8.55 -13.93
CA LEU A 419 16.91 7.59 -12.86
C LEU A 419 16.94 6.14 -13.32
N THR A 420 16.33 5.82 -14.46
CA THR A 420 16.28 4.46 -15.01
C THR A 420 17.27 4.24 -16.15
N GLU A 421 17.81 5.33 -16.74
CA GLU A 421 18.86 5.26 -17.78
C GLU A 421 20.20 4.81 -17.20
N ASP A 422 20.55 5.26 -15.99
CA ASP A 422 21.77 4.85 -15.28
C ASP A 422 21.42 4.54 -13.82
N LEU A 423 21.65 3.31 -13.41
CA LEU A 423 21.41 2.81 -12.06
C LEU A 423 22.62 2.90 -11.12
N GLY A 424 23.73 3.53 -11.55
CA GLY A 424 24.94 3.68 -10.72
C GLY A 424 24.69 4.41 -9.38
N TRP A 425 23.68 5.26 -9.32
CA TRP A 425 23.24 5.95 -8.10
C TRP A 425 22.53 5.05 -7.09
N PHE A 426 21.94 3.92 -7.52
CA PHE A 426 21.02 3.11 -6.72
C PHE A 426 21.68 2.51 -5.47
N GLY A 427 22.86 1.89 -5.62
CA GLY A 427 23.59 1.27 -4.49
C GLY A 427 23.88 2.27 -3.35
N PRO A 428 24.52 3.42 -3.63
CA PRO A 428 24.75 4.47 -2.63
C PRO A 428 23.48 4.99 -1.95
N VAL A 429 22.41 5.23 -2.71
CA VAL A 429 21.13 5.71 -2.17
C VAL A 429 20.46 4.64 -1.30
N ASN A 430 20.45 3.39 -1.74
CA ASN A 430 19.90 2.29 -0.94
C ASN A 430 20.65 2.15 0.40
N THR A 431 21.97 2.21 0.39
CA THR A 431 22.79 2.18 1.62
C THR A 431 22.47 3.37 2.55
N MET A 432 22.32 4.57 1.99
CA MET A 432 21.94 5.76 2.76
C MET A 432 20.54 5.59 3.39
N GLN A 433 19.58 5.04 2.66
CA GLN A 433 18.23 4.76 3.15
C GLN A 433 18.25 3.72 4.27
N ASP A 434 19.01 2.65 4.14
CA ASP A 434 19.16 1.61 5.18
C ASP A 434 19.75 2.20 6.47
N MET A 435 20.77 3.07 6.35
CA MET A 435 21.35 3.79 7.49
C MET A 435 20.31 4.73 8.14
N LEU A 436 19.53 5.45 7.35
CA LEU A 436 18.45 6.31 7.85
C LEU A 436 17.43 5.49 8.65
N TYR A 437 17.01 4.34 8.14
CA TYR A 437 16.05 3.46 8.80
C TYR A 437 16.60 2.89 10.10
N LEU A 438 17.86 2.43 10.09
CA LEU A 438 18.53 1.93 11.29
C LEU A 438 18.64 3.02 12.39
N VAL A 439 19.14 4.22 12.02
CA VAL A 439 19.25 5.35 12.96
C VAL A 439 17.86 5.74 13.49
N SER A 440 16.85 5.79 12.62
CA SER A 440 15.49 6.12 13.00
C SER A 440 14.89 5.09 13.95
N LEU A 441 15.18 3.79 13.74
CA LEU A 441 14.76 2.72 14.64
C LEU A 441 15.39 2.86 16.03
N ILE A 442 16.69 3.12 16.10
CA ILE A 442 17.41 3.34 17.37
C ILE A 442 16.85 4.57 18.08
N VAL A 443 16.68 5.70 17.38
CA VAL A 443 16.12 6.93 17.95
C VAL A 443 14.69 6.69 18.45
N ALA A 444 13.85 6.03 17.67
CA ALA A 444 12.49 5.71 18.08
C ALA A 444 12.48 4.81 19.32
N ALA A 445 13.27 3.74 19.35
CA ALA A 445 13.38 2.84 20.50
C ALA A 445 13.81 3.60 21.75
N VAL A 446 14.91 4.38 21.69
CA VAL A 446 15.40 5.18 22.83
C VAL A 446 14.32 6.13 23.33
N LEU A 447 13.66 6.89 22.47
CA LEU A 447 12.70 7.92 22.89
C LEU A 447 11.35 7.34 23.36
N LEU A 448 10.94 6.19 22.84
CA LEU A 448 9.74 5.48 23.30
C LEU A 448 9.92 4.96 24.74
N PHE A 449 11.09 4.42 25.06
CA PHE A 449 11.38 3.92 26.40
C PHE A 449 11.84 5.02 27.38
N TRP A 450 12.24 6.22 26.90
CA TRP A 450 12.66 7.30 27.79
C TRP A 450 11.49 7.82 28.62
N PRO A 451 11.56 7.75 29.97
CA PRO A 451 10.44 8.14 30.81
C PRO A 451 10.21 9.66 30.80
N ASN A 452 8.94 10.06 30.83
CA ASN A 452 8.46 11.43 31.08
C ASN A 452 9.00 12.57 30.17
N ARG A 453 9.60 12.24 29.01
CA ARG A 453 10.19 13.24 28.11
C ARG A 453 9.35 13.48 26.84
N VAL A 454 8.55 12.51 26.44
CA VAL A 454 7.63 12.63 25.31
C VAL A 454 6.23 12.32 25.79
N PRO A 455 5.21 13.12 25.42
CA PRO A 455 3.82 12.86 25.80
C PRO A 455 3.36 11.45 25.40
N GLY A 456 2.65 10.76 26.30
CA GLY A 456 2.21 9.37 26.08
C GLY A 456 1.37 9.18 24.79
N ARG A 457 0.54 10.17 24.43
CA ARG A 457 -0.23 10.12 23.16
C ARG A 457 0.68 10.17 21.93
N ILE A 458 1.77 10.94 21.97
CA ILE A 458 2.73 10.98 20.85
C ILE A 458 3.49 9.66 20.75
N LYS A 459 3.90 9.09 21.89
CA LYS A 459 4.47 7.74 21.93
C LYS A 459 3.50 6.71 21.36
N GLY A 460 2.24 6.74 21.78
CA GLY A 460 1.20 5.86 21.27
C GLY A 460 0.95 6.00 19.76
N PHE A 461 0.99 7.23 19.25
CA PHE A 461 0.87 7.48 17.80
C PHE A 461 2.02 6.81 17.03
N VAL A 462 3.27 6.99 17.48
CA VAL A 462 4.42 6.37 16.82
C VAL A 462 4.41 4.84 16.98
N VAL A 463 4.00 4.30 18.13
CA VAL A 463 3.82 2.86 18.33
C VAL A 463 2.79 2.31 17.34
N MET A 464 1.66 3.02 17.11
CA MET A 464 0.68 2.62 16.10
C MET A 464 1.28 2.58 14.68
N LEU A 465 2.17 3.52 14.32
CA LEU A 465 2.86 3.49 13.03
C LEU A 465 3.79 2.28 12.92
N LEU A 466 4.56 1.96 13.96
CA LEU A 466 5.45 0.80 13.98
C LEU A 466 4.66 -0.51 13.87
N LEU A 467 3.56 -0.64 14.62
CA LEU A 467 2.66 -1.79 14.51
C LEU A 467 1.99 -1.85 13.14
N GLY A 468 1.72 -0.70 12.52
CA GLY A 468 1.23 -0.61 11.14
C GLY A 468 2.24 -1.11 10.10
N ILE A 469 3.52 -0.79 10.24
CA ILE A 469 4.60 -1.33 9.40
C ILE A 469 4.65 -2.86 9.53
N LEU A 470 4.54 -3.39 10.77
CA LEU A 470 4.50 -4.83 11.00
C LEU A 470 3.23 -5.47 10.44
N ALA A 471 2.06 -4.83 10.57
CA ALA A 471 0.81 -5.30 9.98
C ALA A 471 0.90 -5.36 8.44
N ASN A 472 1.53 -4.36 7.81
CA ASN A 472 1.80 -4.40 6.38
C ASN A 472 2.73 -5.57 6.00
N ALA A 473 3.79 -5.83 6.78
CA ALA A 473 4.68 -6.97 6.54
C ALA A 473 3.95 -8.31 6.72
N LEU A 474 3.08 -8.42 7.72
CA LEU A 474 2.24 -9.59 7.96
C LEU A 474 1.31 -9.88 6.78
N VAL A 475 0.59 -8.88 6.31
CA VAL A 475 -0.38 -9.04 5.21
C VAL A 475 0.34 -9.32 3.89
N CYS A 476 1.35 -8.51 3.54
CA CYS A 476 2.00 -8.64 2.24
C CYS A 476 2.94 -9.84 2.17
N GLY A 477 3.66 -10.14 3.24
CA GLY A 477 4.58 -11.28 3.31
C GLY A 477 3.84 -12.61 3.53
N GLY A 478 2.91 -12.63 4.48
CA GLY A 478 2.22 -13.86 4.88
C GLY A 478 1.11 -14.29 3.90
N ILE A 479 0.35 -13.34 3.36
CA ILE A 479 -0.84 -13.62 2.52
C ILE A 479 -0.51 -13.59 1.03
N SER A 480 0.43 -12.70 0.61
CA SER A 480 0.82 -12.54 -0.78
C SER A 480 2.25 -13.08 -0.99
N GLN A 481 3.11 -12.31 -1.62
CA GLN A 481 4.50 -12.66 -1.84
C GLN A 481 5.40 -11.57 -1.26
N PRO A 482 6.42 -11.91 -0.43
CA PRO A 482 7.41 -10.95 0.02
C PRO A 482 8.04 -10.20 -1.16
N ALA A 483 7.97 -8.88 -1.14
CA ALA A 483 8.54 -8.02 -2.17
C ALA A 483 9.00 -6.69 -1.58
N SER A 484 10.10 -6.14 -2.08
CA SER A 484 10.68 -4.88 -1.60
C SER A 484 9.71 -3.72 -1.72
N ARG A 485 8.92 -3.64 -2.78
CA ARG A 485 7.87 -2.65 -2.99
C ARG A 485 6.93 -2.51 -1.77
N TYR A 486 6.51 -3.63 -1.18
CA TYR A 486 5.57 -3.59 -0.05
C TYR A 486 6.19 -3.09 1.25
N GLY A 487 7.47 -3.37 1.49
CA GLY A 487 8.17 -2.80 2.64
C GLY A 487 8.53 -1.35 2.42
N ALA A 488 9.06 -1.03 1.24
CA ALA A 488 9.48 0.32 0.88
C ALA A 488 8.33 1.35 0.95
N ARG A 489 7.10 0.96 0.58
CA ARG A 489 5.95 1.87 0.61
C ARG A 489 5.59 2.39 2.00
N VAL A 490 5.94 1.68 3.08
CA VAL A 490 5.57 2.03 4.46
C VAL A 490 6.76 2.38 5.35
N ILE A 491 7.99 1.97 5.00
CA ILE A 491 9.16 2.13 5.89
C ILE A 491 9.51 3.59 6.19
N TRP A 492 9.18 4.52 5.30
CA TRP A 492 9.38 5.94 5.53
C TRP A 492 8.57 6.51 6.72
N LEU A 493 7.56 5.78 7.20
CA LEU A 493 6.88 6.10 8.46
C LEU A 493 7.80 6.00 9.69
N LEU A 494 8.88 5.23 9.60
CA LEU A 494 9.86 5.08 10.68
C LEU A 494 10.67 6.37 10.89
N PRO A 495 11.37 6.97 9.89
CA PRO A 495 12.02 8.27 10.05
C PRO A 495 11.03 9.41 10.32
N LEU A 496 9.82 9.36 9.79
CA LEU A 496 8.76 10.30 10.12
C LEU A 496 8.42 10.25 11.62
N GLY A 497 8.15 9.05 12.16
CA GLY A 497 7.82 8.85 13.56
C GLY A 497 8.97 9.21 14.50
N ALA A 498 10.21 8.82 14.16
CA ALA A 498 11.40 9.17 14.93
C ALA A 498 11.58 10.70 15.00
N THR A 499 11.39 11.40 13.89
CA THR A 499 11.48 12.88 13.84
C THR A 499 10.40 13.53 14.69
N ILE A 500 9.17 13.01 14.68
CA ILE A 500 8.08 13.47 15.56
C ILE A 500 8.49 13.31 17.02
N LEU A 501 9.02 12.15 17.42
CA LEU A 501 9.49 11.94 18.81
C LEU A 501 10.58 12.94 19.22
N VAL A 502 11.56 13.20 18.35
CA VAL A 502 12.64 14.17 18.58
C VAL A 502 12.09 15.58 18.76
N LEU A 503 11.14 16.00 17.91
CA LEU A 503 10.50 17.31 18.02
C LEU A 503 9.82 17.51 19.37
N PHE A 504 9.08 16.53 19.86
CA PHE A 504 8.40 16.62 21.14
C PHE A 504 9.37 16.47 22.32
N PHE A 505 10.43 15.67 22.21
CA PHE A 505 11.47 15.53 23.22
C PHE A 505 12.25 16.83 23.45
N ARG A 506 12.69 17.52 22.41
CA ARG A 506 13.42 18.79 22.51
C ARG A 506 12.60 19.86 23.22
N ARG A 507 11.29 19.86 23.04
CA ARG A 507 10.37 20.85 23.61
C ARG A 507 10.04 20.61 25.07
N ALA A 508 9.90 19.36 25.50
CA ALA A 508 9.77 19.04 26.91
C ALA A 508 10.96 19.57 27.71
N ARG A 509 12.17 19.61 27.14
CA ARG A 509 13.35 20.26 27.77
C ARG A 509 13.23 21.78 27.89
N GLN A 510 12.65 22.47 26.94
CA GLN A 510 12.48 23.93 26.98
C GLN A 510 11.52 24.35 28.10
N PHE A 511 10.44 23.58 28.32
CA PHE A 511 9.52 23.83 29.46
C PHE A 511 10.18 23.56 30.81
N ALA A 512 10.97 22.50 30.94
CA ALA A 512 11.68 22.19 32.21
C ALA A 512 12.74 23.23 32.57
N ASN A 513 13.45 23.77 31.57
CA ASN A 513 14.50 24.78 31.78
C ASN A 513 13.91 26.20 32.00
N GLY A 514 12.74 26.52 31.42
CA GLY A 514 12.02 27.79 31.62
C GLY A 514 11.36 27.89 33.00
N ALA A 515 10.95 26.77 33.60
CA ALA A 515 10.38 26.72 34.94
C ALA A 515 11.44 26.75 36.07
N GLY A 516 12.69 26.35 35.75
CA GLY A 516 13.82 26.37 36.73
C GLY A 516 14.55 27.70 36.85
N GLY A 517 14.20 28.70 36.04
CA GLY A 517 14.81 30.05 36.10
C GLY A 517 14.00 31.08 36.90
N GLN A 518 12.95 30.65 37.60
CA GLN A 518 12.10 31.52 38.44
C GLN A 518 12.02 31.05 39.90
N ILE A 519 13.08 30.42 40.43
CA ILE A 519 13.22 30.19 41.88
C ILE A 519 14.39 31.04 42.38
#